data_35619b92564994e39a344753201b24c6
#
_entry.id   35619b92564994e39a344753201b24c6
#
_cell.length_a   1.000
_cell.length_b   1.000
_cell.length_c   1.000
_cell.angle_alpha   90.00
_cell.angle_beta   90.00
_cell.angle_gamma   90.00
#
_symmetry.space_group_name_H-M   'P 1'
#
loop_
_entity.id
_entity.type
_entity.pdbx_description
1 polymer ?
#
loop_
_entity_poly.entity_id
_entity_poly.type
_entity_poly.pdbx_seq_one_letter_code
_entity_poly.pdbx_strand_id
1 'polypeptide(L)'
;MLRDFIKTSMEKKNTVMFITSLVFITGIASYFNNSEFALAIMLTLVSVVLIWANKLSYRLGILWIIVFYLGFFNAHFRIHNTDELVGMTPFKGEITGRISSIPNISDGEKAKFFFKVETVGKKTVKGNSYVNIALEDNKNFNIGDVYKINDAYLNEPFKATNPSQFDYGKYLRNFDTFTVIYAKDKDCTKINEELPLKWRFMQRLNDVRNDIIKVHSQYLKSPNLEILGGIVFGDDAVAPPDYIKASFVNSGLLHILAASGMNVAFIFGFWFWIMSMLKMPYKPRVMTGMGVIILYTLMTGLGASVIRAALMLL
;
A
#
# COMPACT_ATOMS: atom_id res chain seq x y z
N MET A 1 45.23 7.35 -2.85
CA MET A 1 45.25 6.17 -1.92
C MET A 1 44.02 6.09 -1.02
N LEU A 2 43.75 7.04 -0.07
CA LEU A 2 42.58 6.97 0.80
C LEU A 2 41.25 7.08 0.02
N ARG A 3 41.18 7.99 -0.96
CA ARG A 3 40.01 8.20 -1.83
C ARG A 3 39.71 6.99 -2.71
N ASP A 4 40.75 6.32 -3.22
CA ASP A 4 40.60 5.11 -4.04
C ASP A 4 40.20 3.92 -3.20
N PHE A 5 40.71 3.78 -1.97
CA PHE A 5 40.32 2.77 -1.02
C PHE A 5 38.84 2.91 -0.64
N ILE A 6 38.37 4.13 -0.34
CA ILE A 6 36.95 4.39 -0.04
C ILE A 6 36.07 4.07 -1.24
N LYS A 7 36.45 4.48 -2.45
CA LYS A 7 35.72 4.20 -3.69
C LYS A 7 35.61 2.70 -3.95
N THR A 8 36.71 1.96 -3.87
CA THR A 8 36.73 0.49 -4.05
C THR A 8 35.94 -0.23 -2.98
N SER A 9 35.95 0.25 -1.73
CA SER A 9 35.14 -0.33 -0.64
C SER A 9 33.64 -0.09 -0.85
N MET A 10 33.25 1.11 -1.31
CA MET A 10 31.85 1.42 -1.63
C MET A 10 31.36 0.63 -2.85
N GLU A 11 32.18 0.50 -3.90
CA GLU A 11 31.84 -0.32 -5.08
C GLU A 11 31.64 -1.80 -4.72
N LYS A 12 32.51 -2.38 -3.89
CA LYS A 12 32.33 -3.75 -3.38
C LYS A 12 31.04 -3.90 -2.58
N LYS A 13 30.72 -2.94 -1.71
CA LYS A 13 29.50 -2.97 -0.89
C LYS A 13 28.26 -2.90 -1.76
N ASN A 14 28.23 -2.01 -2.74
CA ASN A 14 27.10 -1.88 -3.68
C ASN A 14 26.91 -3.14 -4.52
N THR A 15 28.00 -3.77 -4.99
CA THR A 15 27.96 -5.02 -5.73
C THR A 15 27.37 -6.15 -4.88
N VAL A 16 27.80 -6.29 -3.61
CA VAL A 16 27.25 -7.29 -2.70
C VAL A 16 25.74 -7.07 -2.46
N MET A 17 25.32 -5.82 -2.25
CA MET A 17 23.90 -5.49 -2.08
C MET A 17 23.08 -5.84 -3.33
N PHE A 18 23.60 -5.52 -4.52
CA PHE A 18 22.96 -5.82 -5.80
C PHE A 18 22.77 -7.33 -5.98
N ILE A 19 23.83 -8.14 -5.77
CA ILE A 19 23.74 -9.61 -5.86
C ILE A 19 22.78 -10.17 -4.83
N THR A 20 22.80 -9.67 -3.59
CA THR A 20 21.90 -10.08 -2.54
C THR A 20 20.42 -9.82 -2.92
N SER A 21 20.14 -8.69 -3.55
CA SER A 21 18.79 -8.37 -4.05
C SER A 21 18.37 -9.30 -5.19
N LEU A 22 19.29 -9.63 -6.11
CA LEU A 22 19.03 -10.60 -7.17
C LEU A 22 18.72 -11.99 -6.62
N VAL A 23 19.47 -12.43 -5.61
CA VAL A 23 19.25 -13.73 -4.93
C VAL A 23 17.86 -13.78 -4.28
N PHE A 24 17.42 -12.69 -3.65
CA PHE A 24 16.07 -12.59 -3.09
C PHE A 24 14.98 -12.70 -4.16
N ILE A 25 15.15 -11.95 -5.28
CA ILE A 25 14.21 -12.00 -6.42
C ILE A 25 14.17 -13.40 -7.03
N THR A 26 15.34 -14.08 -7.14
CA THR A 26 15.42 -15.44 -7.65
C THR A 26 14.66 -16.42 -6.74
N GLY A 27 14.75 -16.23 -5.42
CA GLY A 27 13.95 -17.00 -4.45
C GLY A 27 12.44 -16.84 -4.67
N ILE A 28 11.97 -15.62 -4.89
CA ILE A 28 10.57 -15.37 -5.25
C ILE A 28 10.19 -16.03 -6.57
N ALA A 29 11.00 -15.86 -7.61
CA ALA A 29 10.74 -16.42 -8.94
C ALA A 29 10.71 -17.94 -8.97
N SER A 30 11.56 -18.60 -8.14
CA SER A 30 11.61 -20.06 -8.04
C SER A 30 10.29 -20.66 -7.55
N TYR A 31 9.61 -19.96 -6.64
CA TYR A 31 8.30 -20.37 -6.15
C TYR A 31 7.25 -20.42 -7.27
N PHE A 32 7.20 -19.41 -8.15
CA PHE A 32 6.23 -19.36 -9.24
C PHE A 32 6.48 -20.37 -10.35
N ASN A 33 7.73 -20.78 -10.54
CA ASN A 33 8.14 -21.71 -11.61
C ASN A 33 8.24 -23.16 -11.13
N ASN A 34 7.89 -23.48 -9.87
CA ASN A 34 8.10 -24.79 -9.25
C ASN A 34 9.55 -25.30 -9.43
N SER A 35 10.51 -24.37 -9.43
CA SER A 35 11.93 -24.65 -9.69
C SER A 35 12.80 -24.43 -8.43
N GLU A 36 12.15 -24.37 -7.26
CA GLU A 36 12.81 -24.07 -5.97
C GLU A 36 13.98 -24.98 -5.66
N PHE A 37 13.83 -26.30 -5.89
CA PHE A 37 14.90 -27.26 -5.62
C PHE A 37 16.08 -27.09 -6.59
N ALA A 38 15.78 -26.95 -7.89
CA ALA A 38 16.83 -26.79 -8.90
C ALA A 38 17.62 -25.52 -8.71
N LEU A 39 16.95 -24.39 -8.46
CA LEU A 39 17.60 -23.09 -8.25
C LEU A 39 18.32 -23.03 -6.89
N ALA A 40 17.76 -23.61 -5.83
CA ALA A 40 18.43 -23.71 -4.54
C ALA A 40 19.71 -24.56 -4.61
N ILE A 41 19.65 -25.71 -5.28
CA ILE A 41 20.82 -26.57 -5.49
C ILE A 41 21.87 -25.81 -6.32
N MET A 42 21.48 -25.18 -7.42
CA MET A 42 22.39 -24.40 -8.26
C MET A 42 23.06 -23.26 -7.46
N LEU A 43 22.28 -22.50 -6.68
CA LEU A 43 22.81 -21.43 -5.83
C LEU A 43 23.79 -21.97 -4.79
N THR A 44 23.47 -23.11 -4.17
CA THR A 44 24.33 -23.75 -3.18
C THR A 44 25.65 -24.22 -3.81
N LEU A 45 25.59 -24.91 -4.97
CA LEU A 45 26.76 -25.37 -5.70
C LEU A 45 27.65 -24.20 -6.13
N VAL A 46 27.08 -23.14 -6.70
CA VAL A 46 27.83 -21.92 -7.09
C VAL A 46 28.48 -21.28 -5.86
N SER A 47 27.77 -21.19 -4.75
CA SER A 47 28.32 -20.63 -3.51
C SER A 47 29.50 -21.46 -2.99
N VAL A 48 29.36 -22.79 -2.98
CA VAL A 48 30.44 -23.71 -2.55
C VAL A 48 31.68 -23.60 -3.45
N VAL A 49 31.48 -23.55 -4.78
CA VAL A 49 32.58 -23.38 -5.74
C VAL A 49 33.30 -22.05 -5.53
N LEU A 50 32.55 -20.97 -5.32
CA LEU A 50 33.14 -19.64 -5.08
C LEU A 50 33.87 -19.55 -3.74
N ILE A 51 33.38 -20.23 -2.71
CA ILE A 51 34.05 -20.34 -1.41
C ILE A 51 35.35 -21.12 -1.57
N TRP A 52 35.30 -22.30 -2.23
CA TRP A 52 36.45 -23.12 -2.48
C TRP A 52 37.54 -22.41 -3.29
N ALA A 53 37.13 -21.60 -4.26
CA ALA A 53 38.01 -20.73 -5.05
C ALA A 53 38.54 -19.48 -4.29
N ASN A 54 38.26 -19.34 -3.00
CA ASN A 54 38.58 -18.17 -2.15
C ASN A 54 38.07 -16.81 -2.72
N LYS A 55 37.06 -16.85 -3.59
CA LYS A 55 36.44 -15.65 -4.16
C LYS A 55 35.24 -15.13 -3.37
N LEU A 56 34.67 -15.97 -2.52
CA LEU A 56 33.51 -15.64 -1.68
C LEU A 56 33.79 -16.03 -0.22
N SER A 57 33.46 -15.14 0.71
CA SER A 57 33.46 -15.47 2.14
C SER A 57 32.34 -16.47 2.44
N TYR A 58 32.61 -17.51 3.24
CA TYR A 58 31.60 -18.48 3.67
C TYR A 58 30.39 -17.81 4.33
N ARG A 59 30.58 -16.69 5.04
CA ARG A 59 29.52 -15.91 5.65
C ARG A 59 28.58 -15.32 4.62
N LEU A 60 29.07 -14.82 3.50
CA LEU A 60 28.27 -14.30 2.39
C LEU A 60 27.54 -15.44 1.66
N GLY A 61 28.15 -16.59 1.48
CA GLY A 61 27.51 -17.77 0.89
C GLY A 61 26.29 -18.23 1.72
N ILE A 62 26.46 -18.33 3.03
CA ILE A 62 25.36 -18.68 3.95
C ILE A 62 24.28 -17.59 3.91
N LEU A 63 24.65 -16.31 3.93
CA LEU A 63 23.69 -15.20 3.85
C LEU A 63 22.85 -15.28 2.56
N TRP A 64 23.43 -15.58 1.41
CA TRP A 64 22.70 -15.69 0.15
C TRP A 64 21.72 -16.86 0.13
N ILE A 65 22.10 -18.00 0.72
CA ILE A 65 21.18 -19.14 0.88
C ILE A 65 19.98 -18.73 1.76
N ILE A 66 20.23 -18.07 2.89
CA ILE A 66 19.17 -17.57 3.77
C ILE A 66 18.27 -16.57 3.03
N VAL A 67 18.85 -15.63 2.30
CA VAL A 67 18.11 -14.60 1.55
C VAL A 67 17.27 -15.21 0.43
N PHE A 68 17.78 -16.27 -0.25
CA PHE A 68 17.01 -17.00 -1.25
C PHE A 68 15.75 -17.63 -0.63
N TYR A 69 15.91 -18.37 0.48
CA TYR A 69 14.77 -18.97 1.17
C TYR A 69 13.82 -17.93 1.79
N LEU A 70 14.32 -16.80 2.24
CA LEU A 70 13.47 -15.70 2.68
C LEU A 70 12.60 -15.18 1.51
N GLY A 71 13.16 -15.05 0.31
CA GLY A 71 12.38 -14.71 -0.89
C GLY A 71 11.33 -15.76 -1.22
N PHE A 72 11.71 -17.05 -1.23
CA PHE A 72 10.82 -18.17 -1.49
C PHE A 72 9.66 -18.24 -0.47
N PHE A 73 9.96 -18.24 0.82
CA PHE A 73 8.93 -18.29 1.87
C PHE A 73 8.04 -17.04 1.89
N ASN A 74 8.59 -15.88 1.58
CA ASN A 74 7.79 -14.66 1.43
C ASN A 74 6.71 -14.82 0.34
N ALA A 75 7.08 -15.40 -0.82
CA ALA A 75 6.13 -15.69 -1.88
C ALA A 75 5.12 -16.77 -1.46
N HIS A 76 5.60 -17.85 -0.83
CA HIS A 76 4.75 -18.93 -0.33
C HIS A 76 3.68 -18.44 0.64
N PHE A 77 4.08 -17.70 1.68
CA PHE A 77 3.14 -17.19 2.68
C PHE A 77 2.15 -16.20 2.10
N ARG A 78 2.58 -15.31 1.19
CA ARG A 78 1.66 -14.35 0.55
C ARG A 78 0.60 -15.00 -0.32
N ILE A 79 0.95 -16.12 -0.98
CA ILE A 79 0.02 -16.79 -1.90
C ILE A 79 -0.93 -17.74 -1.15
N HIS A 80 -0.42 -18.43 -0.10
CA HIS A 80 -1.23 -19.36 0.68
C HIS A 80 -1.92 -18.74 1.89
N ASN A 81 -1.66 -17.46 2.15
CA ASN A 81 -2.41 -16.76 3.20
C ASN A 81 -3.87 -16.70 2.77
N THR A 82 -4.75 -17.22 3.61
CA THR A 82 -6.20 -17.15 3.45
C THR A 82 -6.78 -16.62 4.74
N ASP A 83 -7.87 -15.89 4.61
CA ASP A 83 -8.61 -15.32 5.72
C ASP A 83 -9.74 -16.26 6.16
N GLU A 84 -10.12 -16.22 7.43
CA GLU A 84 -11.26 -16.97 7.96
C GLU A 84 -12.58 -16.62 7.21
N LEU A 85 -12.66 -15.42 6.64
CA LEU A 85 -13.82 -14.96 5.87
C LEU A 85 -14.06 -15.75 4.58
N VAL A 86 -13.00 -16.28 3.95
CA VAL A 86 -13.12 -17.07 2.71
C VAL A 86 -13.96 -18.32 2.94
N GLY A 87 -13.78 -18.98 4.10
CA GLY A 87 -14.57 -20.16 4.47
C GLY A 87 -16.05 -19.87 4.78
N MET A 88 -16.45 -18.60 4.82
CA MET A 88 -17.83 -18.17 5.07
C MET A 88 -18.54 -17.66 3.82
N THR A 89 -17.84 -17.57 2.69
CA THR A 89 -18.44 -17.13 1.42
C THR A 89 -19.18 -18.27 0.71
N PRO A 90 -20.32 -18.03 0.06
CA PRO A 90 -21.12 -16.79 0.08
C PRO A 90 -21.93 -16.65 1.37
N PHE A 91 -22.01 -15.45 1.93
CA PHE A 91 -22.83 -15.16 3.11
C PHE A 91 -23.66 -13.89 2.87
N LYS A 92 -24.93 -13.93 3.31
CA LYS A 92 -25.82 -12.78 3.33
C LYS A 92 -26.35 -12.58 4.74
N GLY A 93 -26.14 -11.38 5.29
CA GLY A 93 -26.62 -11.06 6.62
C GLY A 93 -25.85 -9.93 7.28
N GLU A 94 -25.84 -9.95 8.59
CA GLU A 94 -25.22 -8.92 9.41
C GLU A 94 -23.70 -9.10 9.48
N ILE A 95 -22.96 -8.00 9.20
CA ILE A 95 -21.51 -7.95 9.33
C ILE A 95 -21.12 -6.68 10.09
N THR A 96 -20.27 -6.83 11.10
CA THR A 96 -19.73 -5.68 11.84
C THR A 96 -18.22 -5.61 11.68
N GLY A 97 -17.70 -4.39 11.61
CA GLY A 97 -16.25 -4.17 11.49
C GLY A 97 -15.88 -2.69 11.44
N ARG A 98 -14.62 -2.43 11.21
CA ARG A 98 -14.01 -1.10 11.24
C ARG A 98 -13.45 -0.72 9.88
N ILE A 99 -13.69 0.52 9.45
CA ILE A 99 -13.09 1.09 8.24
C ILE A 99 -11.59 1.26 8.45
N SER A 100 -10.77 0.60 7.62
CA SER A 100 -9.31 0.57 7.78
C SER A 100 -8.54 1.39 6.75
N SER A 101 -9.22 1.88 5.71
CA SER A 101 -8.63 2.80 4.72
C SER A 101 -9.43 4.08 4.61
N ILE A 102 -8.88 5.05 3.89
CA ILE A 102 -9.62 6.24 3.49
C ILE A 102 -10.74 5.80 2.54
N PRO A 103 -12.02 6.17 2.81
CA PRO A 103 -13.10 5.87 1.88
C PRO A 103 -12.92 6.64 0.57
N ASN A 104 -12.97 5.91 -0.54
CA ASN A 104 -12.96 6.47 -1.88
C ASN A 104 -14.40 6.55 -2.38
N ILE A 105 -14.87 7.76 -2.69
CA ILE A 105 -16.23 8.00 -3.20
C ILE A 105 -16.10 8.32 -4.68
N SER A 106 -16.58 7.41 -5.54
CA SER A 106 -16.62 7.60 -7.00
C SER A 106 -17.96 8.16 -7.42
N ASP A 107 -17.94 9.28 -8.12
CA ASP A 107 -19.10 9.98 -8.74
C ASP A 107 -20.29 10.22 -7.78
N GLY A 108 -20.04 10.21 -6.46
CA GLY A 108 -21.11 10.35 -5.46
C GLY A 108 -22.04 9.15 -5.32
N GLU A 109 -21.84 8.08 -6.10
CA GLU A 109 -22.75 6.93 -6.14
C GLU A 109 -22.26 5.73 -5.34
N LYS A 110 -20.96 5.59 -5.17
CA LYS A 110 -20.35 4.41 -4.52
C LYS A 110 -19.23 4.80 -3.59
N ALA A 111 -19.28 4.29 -2.36
CA ALA A 111 -18.18 4.35 -1.41
C ALA A 111 -17.44 3.01 -1.40
N LYS A 112 -16.12 3.07 -1.55
CA LYS A 112 -15.22 1.91 -1.57
C LYS A 112 -14.14 2.08 -0.51
N PHE A 113 -13.92 1.06 0.31
CA PHE A 113 -12.88 1.08 1.35
C PHE A 113 -12.51 -0.32 1.83
N PHE A 114 -11.35 -0.44 2.45
CA PHE A 114 -10.98 -1.65 3.17
C PHE A 114 -11.64 -1.67 4.55
N PHE A 115 -12.13 -2.83 4.93
CA PHE A 115 -12.92 -3.03 6.14
C PHE A 115 -12.35 -4.21 6.91
N LYS A 116 -11.97 -3.96 8.14
CA LYS A 116 -11.53 -4.99 9.05
C LYS A 116 -12.75 -5.59 9.73
N VAL A 117 -13.13 -6.78 9.31
CA VAL A 117 -14.30 -7.49 9.82
C VAL A 117 -14.01 -8.02 11.22
N GLU A 118 -14.93 -7.81 12.15
CA GLU A 118 -14.87 -8.26 13.54
C GLU A 118 -15.90 -9.35 13.81
N THR A 119 -17.10 -9.24 13.20
CA THR A 119 -18.15 -10.28 13.34
C THR A 119 -18.87 -10.51 12.02
N VAL A 120 -19.27 -11.76 11.77
CA VAL A 120 -20.16 -12.18 10.68
C VAL A 120 -21.34 -12.94 11.31
N GLY A 121 -22.53 -12.34 11.28
CA GLY A 121 -23.67 -12.83 12.02
C GLY A 121 -23.39 -12.88 13.53
N LYS A 122 -23.42 -14.07 14.12
CA LYS A 122 -23.12 -14.28 15.55
C LYS A 122 -21.67 -14.72 15.82
N LYS A 123 -20.87 -14.91 14.79
CA LYS A 123 -19.51 -15.45 14.91
C LYS A 123 -18.49 -14.34 14.90
N THR A 124 -17.60 -14.29 15.88
CA THR A 124 -16.43 -13.41 15.88
C THR A 124 -15.38 -13.98 14.93
N VAL A 125 -14.89 -13.16 14.02
CA VAL A 125 -13.90 -13.53 13.00
C VAL A 125 -12.87 -12.43 12.87
N LYS A 126 -11.71 -12.78 12.34
CA LYS A 126 -10.67 -11.78 12.00
C LYS A 126 -10.38 -11.88 10.52
N GLY A 127 -10.61 -10.78 9.81
CA GLY A 127 -10.31 -10.73 8.40
C GLY A 127 -10.48 -9.36 7.78
N ASN A 128 -9.94 -9.22 6.57
CA ASN A 128 -10.06 -7.99 5.80
C ASN A 128 -10.96 -8.23 4.58
N SER A 129 -11.91 -7.33 4.37
CA SER A 129 -12.76 -7.35 3.20
C SER A 129 -12.74 -5.99 2.49
N TYR A 130 -12.93 -6.01 1.18
CA TYR A 130 -13.10 -4.78 0.42
C TYR A 130 -14.58 -4.49 0.26
N VAL A 131 -15.01 -3.34 0.77
CA VAL A 131 -16.43 -2.99 0.82
C VAL A 131 -16.79 -2.05 -0.32
N ASN A 132 -17.90 -2.37 -1.01
CA ASN A 132 -18.53 -1.53 -2.02
C ASN A 132 -19.94 -1.18 -1.53
N ILE A 133 -20.17 0.06 -1.17
CA ILE A 133 -21.45 0.56 -0.71
C ILE A 133 -22.06 1.45 -1.79
N ALA A 134 -23.29 1.13 -2.21
CA ALA A 134 -24.09 2.03 -3.03
C ALA A 134 -24.66 3.14 -2.14
N LEU A 135 -24.39 4.40 -2.49
CA LEU A 135 -24.84 5.58 -1.76
C LEU A 135 -26.25 5.97 -2.26
N GLU A 136 -27.25 5.77 -1.42
CA GLU A 136 -28.65 6.22 -1.66
C GLU A 136 -28.98 7.44 -0.77
N ASP A 137 -28.45 7.49 0.46
CA ASP A 137 -28.69 8.51 1.49
C ASP A 137 -27.51 9.45 1.73
N ASN A 138 -26.46 9.38 0.90
CA ASN A 138 -25.26 10.21 1.02
C ASN A 138 -24.59 10.17 2.42
N LYS A 139 -24.53 9.00 3.04
CA LYS A 139 -23.85 8.83 4.34
C LYS A 139 -22.35 9.06 4.22
N ASN A 140 -21.80 9.76 5.18
CA ASN A 140 -20.36 9.97 5.28
C ASN A 140 -19.69 8.82 6.04
N PHE A 141 -18.71 8.21 5.41
CA PHE A 141 -17.87 7.17 5.99
C PHE A 141 -16.50 7.74 6.32
N ASN A 142 -16.01 7.51 7.53
CA ASN A 142 -14.69 7.98 7.96
C ASN A 142 -13.79 6.81 8.36
N ILE A 143 -12.49 6.97 8.12
CA ILE A 143 -11.50 5.98 8.55
C ILE A 143 -11.56 5.78 10.06
N GLY A 144 -11.52 4.52 10.52
CA GLY A 144 -11.56 4.17 11.94
C GLY A 144 -12.95 3.99 12.52
N ASP A 145 -14.00 4.44 11.84
CA ASP A 145 -15.37 4.24 12.30
C ASP A 145 -15.76 2.76 12.25
N VAL A 146 -16.59 2.33 13.20
CA VAL A 146 -17.16 1.00 13.24
C VAL A 146 -18.58 1.05 12.70
N TYR A 147 -18.86 0.17 11.74
CA TYR A 147 -20.17 0.03 11.14
C TYR A 147 -20.70 -1.39 11.29
N LYS A 148 -22.00 -1.47 11.55
CA LYS A 148 -22.81 -2.65 11.43
C LYS A 148 -23.59 -2.55 10.12
N ILE A 149 -23.42 -3.53 9.24
CA ILE A 149 -24.10 -3.63 7.96
C ILE A 149 -25.11 -4.75 8.08
N ASN A 150 -26.41 -4.44 8.03
CA ASN A 150 -27.49 -5.40 8.34
C ASN A 150 -27.80 -6.36 7.17
N ASP A 151 -27.70 -5.89 5.91
CA ASP A 151 -27.92 -6.71 4.71
C ASP A 151 -26.65 -6.71 3.84
N ALA A 152 -25.56 -7.22 4.40
CA ALA A 152 -24.27 -7.33 3.72
C ALA A 152 -24.23 -8.62 2.89
N TYR A 153 -23.74 -8.52 1.66
CA TYR A 153 -23.45 -9.67 0.81
C TYR A 153 -21.94 -9.87 0.72
N LEU A 154 -21.42 -10.87 1.43
CA LEU A 154 -20.02 -11.26 1.45
C LEU A 154 -19.76 -12.33 0.38
N ASN A 155 -18.79 -12.07 -0.51
CA ASN A 155 -18.44 -13.00 -1.58
C ASN A 155 -16.93 -13.01 -1.85
N GLU A 156 -16.47 -14.02 -2.60
CA GLU A 156 -15.15 -13.97 -3.18
C GLU A 156 -15.07 -12.88 -4.27
N PRO A 157 -13.92 -12.22 -4.44
CA PRO A 157 -13.73 -11.27 -5.52
C PRO A 157 -13.79 -11.98 -6.88
N PHE A 158 -14.20 -11.24 -7.90
CA PHE A 158 -14.27 -11.75 -9.27
C PHE A 158 -12.91 -12.25 -9.75
N LYS A 159 -12.85 -13.47 -10.23
CA LYS A 159 -11.66 -14.11 -10.83
C LYS A 159 -11.65 -13.88 -12.33
N ALA A 160 -10.47 -13.66 -12.90
CA ALA A 160 -10.33 -13.58 -14.36
C ALA A 160 -10.77 -14.90 -15.01
N THR A 161 -11.68 -14.83 -15.95
CA THR A 161 -12.19 -15.99 -16.71
C THR A 161 -11.58 -16.07 -18.13
N ASN A 162 -11.04 -14.95 -18.62
CA ASN A 162 -10.43 -14.87 -19.94
C ASN A 162 -8.91 -14.66 -19.86
N PRO A 163 -8.12 -15.14 -20.82
CA PRO A 163 -6.70 -14.82 -20.92
C PRO A 163 -6.48 -13.30 -20.94
N SER A 164 -5.50 -12.82 -20.20
CA SER A 164 -5.13 -11.39 -20.07
C SER A 164 -6.18 -10.49 -19.44
N GLN A 165 -7.28 -11.03 -18.91
CA GLN A 165 -8.23 -10.26 -18.11
C GLN A 165 -7.62 -9.87 -16.76
N PHE A 166 -7.92 -8.65 -16.30
CA PHE A 166 -7.51 -8.21 -14.98
C PHE A 166 -8.14 -9.08 -13.89
N ASP A 167 -7.28 -9.70 -13.06
CA ASP A 167 -7.69 -10.54 -11.95
C ASP A 167 -7.81 -9.70 -10.68
N TYR A 168 -9.06 -9.31 -10.38
CA TYR A 168 -9.35 -8.48 -9.22
C TYR A 168 -9.04 -9.19 -7.90
N GLY A 169 -9.21 -10.51 -7.83
CA GLY A 169 -8.86 -11.29 -6.67
C GLY A 169 -7.37 -11.27 -6.38
N LYS A 170 -6.52 -11.41 -7.41
CA LYS A 170 -5.06 -11.27 -7.26
C LYS A 170 -4.65 -9.86 -6.85
N TYR A 171 -5.33 -8.83 -7.35
CA TYR A 171 -5.08 -7.46 -6.95
C TYR A 171 -5.36 -7.24 -5.46
N LEU A 172 -6.52 -7.68 -4.95
CA LEU A 172 -6.89 -7.52 -3.55
C LEU A 172 -5.98 -8.31 -2.59
N ARG A 173 -5.45 -9.45 -3.01
CA ARG A 173 -4.48 -10.23 -2.21
C ARG A 173 -3.21 -9.45 -1.87
N ASN A 174 -2.82 -8.47 -2.69
CA ASN A 174 -1.69 -7.59 -2.36
C ASN A 174 -1.94 -6.73 -1.11
N PHE A 175 -3.20 -6.61 -0.71
CA PHE A 175 -3.65 -5.88 0.48
C PHE A 175 -4.16 -6.82 1.59
N ASP A 176 -3.76 -8.10 1.56
CA ASP A 176 -4.22 -9.14 2.48
C ASP A 176 -5.75 -9.21 2.58
N THR A 177 -6.42 -9.03 1.45
CA THR A 177 -7.90 -8.99 1.34
C THR A 177 -8.36 -10.05 0.35
N PHE A 178 -9.24 -10.94 0.80
CA PHE A 178 -9.64 -12.14 0.06
C PHE A 178 -11.14 -12.17 -0.25
N THR A 179 -11.89 -11.22 0.29
CA THR A 179 -13.34 -11.15 0.16
C THR A 179 -13.80 -9.73 -0.19
N VAL A 180 -15.01 -9.65 -0.76
CA VAL A 180 -15.67 -8.39 -1.09
C VAL A 180 -17.04 -8.36 -0.45
N ILE A 181 -17.43 -7.23 0.14
CA ILE A 181 -18.75 -6.99 0.70
C ILE A 181 -19.47 -5.98 -0.19
N TYR A 182 -20.69 -6.31 -0.55
CA TYR A 182 -21.63 -5.42 -1.24
C TYR A 182 -22.75 -5.07 -0.29
N ALA A 183 -23.09 -3.79 -0.19
CA ALA A 183 -24.17 -3.30 0.67
C ALA A 183 -24.72 -1.97 0.14
N LYS A 184 -25.80 -1.48 0.77
CA LYS A 184 -26.33 -0.14 0.58
C LYS A 184 -26.09 0.69 1.83
N ASP A 185 -25.91 1.98 1.68
CA ASP A 185 -25.64 2.87 2.81
C ASP A 185 -26.78 2.92 3.84
N LYS A 186 -28.05 2.76 3.39
CA LYS A 186 -29.22 2.67 4.27
C LYS A 186 -29.13 1.52 5.27
N ASP A 187 -28.49 0.41 4.88
CA ASP A 187 -28.32 -0.78 5.72
C ASP A 187 -27.13 -0.67 6.68
N CYS A 188 -26.34 0.40 6.58
CA CYS A 188 -25.18 0.67 7.39
C CYS A 188 -25.54 1.51 8.61
N THR A 189 -25.28 1.00 9.80
CA THR A 189 -25.48 1.71 11.07
C THR A 189 -24.14 1.93 11.74
N LYS A 190 -23.81 3.19 12.04
CA LYS A 190 -22.57 3.51 12.75
C LYS A 190 -22.70 3.11 14.22
N ILE A 191 -21.70 2.39 14.72
CA ILE A 191 -21.58 2.05 16.14
C ILE A 191 -20.68 3.10 16.79
N ASN A 192 -21.19 3.75 17.84
CA ASN A 192 -20.42 4.72 18.60
C ASN A 192 -19.53 3.98 19.61
N GLU A 193 -18.30 3.72 19.21
CA GLU A 193 -17.27 3.19 20.08
C GLU A 193 -16.19 4.26 20.32
N GLU A 194 -15.52 4.17 21.47
CA GLU A 194 -14.32 4.99 21.70
C GLU A 194 -13.23 4.62 20.70
N LEU A 195 -12.80 5.62 19.95
CA LEU A 195 -11.73 5.45 18.96
C LEU A 195 -10.37 5.30 19.66
N PRO A 196 -9.65 4.19 19.42
CA PRO A 196 -8.25 4.06 19.84
C PRO A 196 -7.40 5.21 19.30
N LEU A 197 -6.36 5.61 20.03
CA LEU A 197 -5.48 6.75 19.69
C LEU A 197 -4.97 6.72 18.25
N LYS A 198 -4.64 5.53 17.73
CA LYS A 198 -4.22 5.35 16.33
C LYS A 198 -5.27 5.88 15.35
N TRP A 199 -6.52 5.48 15.52
CA TRP A 199 -7.61 5.85 14.60
C TRP A 199 -8.02 7.31 14.76
N ARG A 200 -7.99 7.84 15.98
CA ARG A 200 -8.20 9.26 16.25
C ARG A 200 -7.17 10.12 15.53
N PHE A 201 -5.90 9.70 15.56
CA PHE A 201 -4.83 10.39 14.84
C PHE A 201 -5.02 10.33 13.32
N MET A 202 -5.38 9.15 12.77
CA MET A 202 -5.65 8.98 11.35
C MET A 202 -6.86 9.79 10.88
N GLN A 203 -7.94 9.85 11.67
CA GLN A 203 -9.08 10.72 11.38
C GLN A 203 -8.66 12.19 11.35
N ARG A 204 -7.88 12.65 12.31
CA ARG A 204 -7.40 14.02 12.33
C ARG A 204 -6.58 14.39 11.10
N LEU A 205 -5.72 13.48 10.63
CA LEU A 205 -4.98 13.68 9.38
C LEU A 205 -5.91 13.73 8.16
N ASN A 206 -6.93 12.88 8.15
CA ASN A 206 -7.94 12.89 7.11
C ASN A 206 -8.75 14.21 7.10
N ASP A 207 -9.12 14.71 8.28
CA ASP A 207 -9.81 16.00 8.43
C ASP A 207 -8.94 17.14 7.89
N VAL A 208 -7.66 17.20 8.26
CA VAL A 208 -6.71 18.21 7.76
C VAL A 208 -6.61 18.15 6.22
N ARG A 209 -6.54 16.95 5.64
CA ARG A 209 -6.56 16.80 4.18
C ARG A 209 -7.85 17.35 3.56
N ASN A 210 -9.00 17.00 4.13
CA ASN A 210 -10.30 17.45 3.66
C ASN A 210 -10.44 18.97 3.80
N ASP A 211 -9.92 19.56 4.87
CA ASP A 211 -9.88 21.02 5.06
C ASP A 211 -9.03 21.70 3.98
N ILE A 212 -7.88 21.13 3.62
CA ILE A 212 -7.03 21.63 2.53
C ILE A 212 -7.82 21.60 1.20
N ILE A 213 -8.49 20.49 0.89
CA ILE A 213 -9.31 20.35 -0.31
C ILE A 213 -10.46 21.36 -0.29
N LYS A 214 -11.14 21.55 0.86
CA LYS A 214 -12.21 22.50 1.04
C LYS A 214 -11.77 23.95 0.82
N VAL A 215 -10.57 24.33 1.25
CA VAL A 215 -10.01 25.65 0.96
C VAL A 215 -9.81 25.83 -0.55
N HIS A 216 -9.30 24.82 -1.24
CA HIS A 216 -9.09 24.89 -2.69
C HIS A 216 -10.41 24.85 -3.49
N SER A 217 -11.46 24.25 -2.95
CA SER A 217 -12.79 24.22 -3.60
C SER A 217 -13.43 25.61 -3.77
N GLN A 218 -12.95 26.60 -3.04
CA GLN A 218 -13.38 28.01 -3.22
C GLN A 218 -12.88 28.60 -4.55
N TYR A 219 -11.77 28.07 -5.09
CA TYR A 219 -11.11 28.58 -6.28
C TYR A 219 -11.18 27.61 -7.46
N LEU A 220 -11.23 26.33 -7.20
CA LEU A 220 -11.24 25.26 -8.20
C LEU A 220 -12.57 24.51 -8.15
N LYS A 221 -13.17 24.30 -9.32
CA LYS A 221 -14.39 23.50 -9.50
C LYS A 221 -14.04 22.12 -10.02
N SER A 222 -14.96 21.15 -9.86
CA SER A 222 -14.86 19.85 -10.52
C SER A 222 -14.74 20.03 -12.05
N PRO A 223 -13.88 19.24 -12.74
CA PRO A 223 -13.04 18.15 -12.24
C PRO A 223 -11.64 18.59 -11.77
N ASN A 224 -11.30 19.88 -11.88
CA ASN A 224 -9.93 20.36 -11.61
C ASN A 224 -9.52 20.21 -10.14
N LEU A 225 -10.48 20.32 -9.22
CA LEU A 225 -10.24 20.14 -7.80
C LEU A 225 -9.81 18.69 -7.48
N GLU A 226 -10.54 17.73 -8.02
CA GLU A 226 -10.26 16.29 -7.82
C GLU A 226 -8.97 15.87 -8.52
N ILE A 227 -8.67 16.44 -9.69
CA ILE A 227 -7.39 16.22 -10.37
C ILE A 227 -6.22 16.73 -9.51
N LEU A 228 -6.33 17.96 -8.97
CA LEU A 228 -5.31 18.49 -8.07
C LEU A 228 -5.17 17.63 -6.82
N GLY A 229 -6.28 17.25 -6.20
CA GLY A 229 -6.30 16.37 -5.04
C GLY A 229 -5.66 15.01 -5.33
N GLY A 230 -5.98 14.41 -6.47
CA GLY A 230 -5.39 13.15 -6.95
C GLY A 230 -3.88 13.25 -7.17
N ILE A 231 -3.40 14.32 -7.79
CA ILE A 231 -1.96 14.56 -7.99
C ILE A 231 -1.22 14.71 -6.65
N VAL A 232 -1.81 15.44 -5.69
CA VAL A 232 -1.15 15.73 -4.40
C VAL A 232 -1.28 14.58 -3.41
N PHE A 233 -2.48 14.03 -3.23
CA PHE A 233 -2.77 13.03 -2.21
C PHE A 233 -2.93 11.61 -2.76
N GLY A 234 -3.03 11.44 -4.08
CA GLY A 234 -3.30 10.19 -4.75
C GLY A 234 -4.80 9.98 -5.03
N ASP A 235 -5.08 9.26 -6.11
CA ASP A 235 -6.45 8.97 -6.57
C ASP A 235 -7.22 8.03 -5.62
N ASP A 236 -6.54 7.30 -4.77
CA ASP A 236 -7.17 6.52 -3.69
C ASP A 236 -7.70 7.41 -2.56
N ALA A 237 -7.10 8.59 -2.37
CA ALA A 237 -7.49 9.53 -1.32
C ALA A 237 -8.46 10.61 -1.82
N VAL A 238 -8.32 11.03 -3.07
CA VAL A 238 -9.21 11.98 -3.76
C VAL A 238 -9.44 11.47 -5.17
N ALA A 239 -10.57 10.80 -5.37
CA ALA A 239 -10.90 10.21 -6.67
C ALA A 239 -11.38 11.27 -7.66
N PRO A 240 -10.73 11.43 -8.83
CA PRO A 240 -11.31 12.17 -9.92
C PRO A 240 -12.48 11.39 -10.53
N PRO A 241 -13.43 12.08 -11.22
CA PRO A 241 -14.52 11.43 -11.93
C PRO A 241 -14.02 10.33 -12.89
N ASP A 242 -14.82 9.24 -13.04
CA ASP A 242 -14.41 8.06 -13.81
C ASP A 242 -14.05 8.40 -15.27
N TYR A 243 -14.73 9.35 -15.94
CA TYR A 243 -14.41 9.78 -17.29
C TYR A 243 -13.04 10.48 -17.41
N ILE A 244 -12.64 11.22 -16.36
CA ILE A 244 -11.31 11.82 -16.27
C ILE A 244 -10.26 10.72 -16.08
N LYS A 245 -10.51 9.82 -15.15
CA LYS A 245 -9.61 8.68 -14.90
C LYS A 245 -9.41 7.85 -16.17
N ALA A 246 -10.48 7.57 -16.92
CA ALA A 246 -10.40 6.89 -18.21
C ALA A 246 -9.53 7.66 -19.22
N SER A 247 -9.64 8.98 -19.27
CA SER A 247 -8.81 9.82 -20.14
C SER A 247 -7.32 9.74 -19.78
N PHE A 248 -6.99 9.74 -18.48
CA PHE A 248 -5.61 9.55 -17.99
C PHE A 248 -5.08 8.14 -18.30
N VAL A 249 -5.92 7.10 -18.20
CA VAL A 249 -5.57 5.73 -18.60
C VAL A 249 -5.26 5.66 -20.11
N ASN A 250 -6.15 6.20 -20.94
CA ASN A 250 -6.02 6.16 -22.41
C ASN A 250 -4.81 6.95 -22.92
N SER A 251 -4.42 8.02 -22.23
CA SER A 251 -3.22 8.80 -22.54
C SER A 251 -1.93 8.23 -21.94
N GLY A 252 -2.00 7.15 -21.15
CA GLY A 252 -0.86 6.57 -20.44
C GLY A 252 -0.36 7.42 -19.25
N LEU A 253 -1.12 8.44 -18.84
CA LEU A 253 -0.74 9.40 -17.80
C LEU A 253 -1.32 9.07 -16.42
N LEU A 254 -1.91 7.89 -16.21
CA LEU A 254 -2.51 7.49 -14.94
C LEU A 254 -1.53 7.61 -13.75
N HIS A 255 -0.24 7.40 -13.99
CA HIS A 255 0.80 7.51 -12.96
C HIS A 255 0.95 8.93 -12.38
N ILE A 256 0.42 9.96 -13.04
CA ILE A 256 0.41 11.34 -12.53
C ILE A 256 -0.65 11.52 -11.44
N LEU A 257 -1.80 10.82 -11.55
CA LEU A 257 -2.85 10.84 -10.53
C LEU A 257 -2.48 10.03 -9.27
N ALA A 258 -1.51 9.14 -9.37
CA ALA A 258 -1.00 8.43 -8.22
C ALA A 258 0.02 9.31 -7.48
N ALA A 259 -0.14 9.46 -6.16
CA ALA A 259 0.88 10.11 -5.34
C ALA A 259 2.24 9.44 -5.56
N SER A 260 3.20 10.21 -6.05
CA SER A 260 4.48 9.69 -6.55
C SER A 260 5.66 10.02 -5.63
N GLY A 261 6.79 9.34 -5.85
CA GLY A 261 8.05 9.65 -5.19
C GLY A 261 8.55 11.07 -5.48
N MET A 262 8.15 11.65 -6.62
CA MET A 262 8.46 13.03 -6.97
C MET A 262 7.81 14.02 -6.00
N ASN A 263 6.55 13.77 -5.59
CA ASN A 263 5.86 14.61 -4.61
C ASN A 263 6.59 14.60 -3.26
N VAL A 264 7.07 13.42 -2.83
CA VAL A 264 7.87 13.28 -1.60
C VAL A 264 9.15 14.11 -1.70
N ALA A 265 9.85 14.03 -2.84
CA ALA A 265 11.08 14.79 -3.06
C ALA A 265 10.83 16.32 -3.09
N PHE A 266 9.72 16.77 -3.70
CA PHE A 266 9.34 18.19 -3.71
C PHE A 266 9.02 18.70 -2.29
N ILE A 267 8.23 17.96 -1.54
CA ILE A 267 7.86 18.34 -0.16
C ILE A 267 9.10 18.41 0.72
N PHE A 268 9.97 17.40 0.64
CA PHE A 268 11.23 17.40 1.39
C PHE A 268 12.15 18.55 0.99
N GLY A 269 12.34 18.77 -0.32
CA GLY A 269 13.17 19.84 -0.84
C GLY A 269 12.67 21.23 -0.44
N PHE A 270 11.36 21.44 -0.51
CA PHE A 270 10.71 22.68 -0.11
C PHE A 270 10.84 22.92 1.41
N TRP A 271 10.59 21.89 2.22
CA TRP A 271 10.84 21.96 3.67
C TRP A 271 12.28 22.30 3.99
N PHE A 272 13.20 21.61 3.33
CA PHE A 272 14.63 21.80 3.52
C PHE A 272 15.06 23.21 3.15
N TRP A 273 14.50 23.77 2.08
CA TRP A 273 14.74 25.14 1.63
C TRP A 273 14.22 26.16 2.65
N ILE A 274 12.98 26.05 3.14
CA ILE A 274 12.40 26.93 4.17
C ILE A 274 13.25 26.90 5.43
N MET A 275 13.59 25.72 5.94
CA MET A 275 14.39 25.58 7.15
C MET A 275 15.81 26.11 6.97
N SER A 276 16.32 26.11 5.74
CA SER A 276 17.59 26.76 5.38
C SER A 276 17.51 28.27 5.49
N MET A 277 16.41 28.87 4.99
CA MET A 277 16.18 30.31 5.13
C MET A 277 16.07 30.73 6.60
N LEU A 278 15.48 29.90 7.46
CA LEU A 278 15.41 30.11 8.90
C LEU A 278 16.74 29.83 9.62
N LYS A 279 17.84 29.57 8.88
CA LYS A 279 19.16 29.26 9.40
C LYS A 279 19.19 28.10 10.39
N MET A 280 18.24 27.16 10.27
CA MET A 280 18.20 25.97 11.12
C MET A 280 19.42 25.08 10.85
N PRO A 281 20.12 24.56 11.90
CA PRO A 281 21.25 23.64 11.75
C PRO A 281 20.86 22.39 10.94
N TYR A 282 21.84 21.76 10.26
CA TYR A 282 21.60 20.64 9.33
C TYR A 282 20.85 19.46 9.97
N LYS A 283 21.30 18.99 11.16
CA LYS A 283 20.71 17.82 11.82
C LYS A 283 19.21 17.99 12.14
N PRO A 284 18.75 19.03 12.90
CA PRO A 284 17.32 19.21 13.17
C PRO A 284 16.52 19.50 11.89
N ARG A 285 17.11 20.12 10.85
CA ARG A 285 16.47 20.34 9.55
C ARG A 285 16.10 19.01 8.88
N VAL A 286 17.02 18.04 8.89
CA VAL A 286 16.78 16.70 8.36
C VAL A 286 15.73 15.99 9.21
N MET A 287 15.88 15.96 10.54
CA MET A 287 14.95 15.26 11.43
C MET A 287 13.49 15.77 11.31
N THR A 288 13.30 17.08 11.25
CA THR A 288 11.96 17.67 11.06
C THR A 288 11.43 17.39 9.65
N GLY A 289 12.31 17.39 8.62
CA GLY A 289 11.94 17.00 7.26
C GLY A 289 11.48 15.54 7.17
N MET A 290 12.13 14.62 7.88
CA MET A 290 11.68 13.23 8.00
C MET A 290 10.27 13.15 8.62
N GLY A 291 10.00 13.93 9.67
CA GLY A 291 8.68 14.04 10.28
C GLY A 291 7.61 14.50 9.28
N VAL A 292 7.92 15.51 8.47
CA VAL A 292 7.00 16.01 7.41
C VAL A 292 6.73 14.93 6.36
N ILE A 293 7.74 14.16 5.93
CA ILE A 293 7.55 13.05 4.98
C ILE A 293 6.65 11.97 5.58
N ILE A 294 6.85 11.59 6.84
CA ILE A 294 6.02 10.60 7.52
C ILE A 294 4.56 11.07 7.55
N LEU A 295 4.31 12.33 7.95
CA LEU A 295 2.96 12.90 7.97
C LEU A 295 2.32 12.89 6.58
N TYR A 296 3.06 13.31 5.55
CA TYR A 296 2.57 13.28 4.18
C TYR A 296 2.24 11.86 3.71
N THR A 297 3.10 10.89 4.00
CA THR A 297 2.87 9.47 3.67
C THR A 297 1.58 8.94 4.31
N LEU A 298 1.28 9.34 5.55
CA LEU A 298 0.03 8.98 6.22
C LEU A 298 -1.18 9.67 5.59
N MET A 299 -1.05 10.94 5.16
CA MET A 299 -2.12 11.69 4.48
C MET A 299 -2.46 11.13 3.10
N THR A 300 -1.51 10.51 2.40
CA THR A 300 -1.73 9.87 1.09
C THR A 300 -2.31 8.45 1.20
N GLY A 301 -2.65 7.98 2.40
CA GLY A 301 -3.21 6.63 2.60
C GLY A 301 -2.19 5.50 2.48
N LEU A 302 -0.91 5.78 2.73
CA LEU A 302 0.17 4.78 2.71
C LEU A 302 0.39 4.14 1.33
N GLY A 303 0.24 4.90 0.26
CA GLY A 303 0.50 4.43 -1.11
C GLY A 303 1.91 3.83 -1.25
N ALA A 304 2.02 2.67 -1.91
CA ALA A 304 3.28 1.91 -2.01
C ALA A 304 4.44 2.73 -2.63
N SER A 305 4.13 3.60 -3.61
CA SER A 305 5.12 4.48 -4.25
C SER A 305 5.66 5.54 -3.28
N VAL A 306 4.79 6.10 -2.44
CA VAL A 306 5.14 7.12 -1.43
C VAL A 306 5.95 6.50 -0.29
N ILE A 307 5.52 5.33 0.22
CA ILE A 307 6.27 4.59 1.25
C ILE A 307 7.68 4.28 0.78
N ARG A 308 7.82 3.75 -0.46
CA ARG A 308 9.13 3.44 -1.03
C ARG A 308 10.02 4.67 -1.12
N ALA A 309 9.48 5.80 -1.62
CA ALA A 309 10.23 7.05 -1.71
C ALA A 309 10.60 7.60 -0.33
N ALA A 310 9.70 7.54 0.64
CA ALA A 310 9.96 7.93 2.02
C ALA A 310 11.11 7.09 2.61
N LEU A 311 11.07 5.77 2.48
CA LEU A 311 12.13 4.87 2.97
C LEU A 311 13.48 5.09 2.28
N MET A 312 13.51 5.53 1.02
CA MET A 312 14.76 5.84 0.30
C MET A 312 15.36 7.18 0.73
N LEU A 313 14.56 8.10 1.29
CA LEU A 313 15.02 9.40 1.80
C LEU A 313 15.38 9.36 3.29
N LEU A 314 14.85 8.41 4.06
CA LEU A 314 15.15 8.17 5.47
C LEU A 314 16.47 7.43 5.65
#